data_b9bf6e146e85e24f90a1c5c551be5b62
#
_entry.id   b9bf6e146e85e24f90a1c5c551be5b62
#
_cell.length_a   1.000
_cell.length_b   1.000
_cell.length_c   1.000
_cell.angle_alpha   90.00
_cell.angle_beta   90.00
_cell.angle_gamma   90.00
#
_symmetry.space_group_name_H-M   'P 1'
#
loop_
_entity.id
_entity.type
_entity.pdbx_description
1 polymer ?
#
loop_
_entity_poly.entity_id
_entity_poly.type
_entity_poly.pdbx_seq_one_letter_code
_entity_poly.pdbx_strand_id
1 'polypeptide(L)'
;MALKDRVLPPELKRLETALKTSGLKVDQDADVLAFAAFADPSGKGTRIVGIAQGQFQTNAILAHFAKEKTKPYLLRNNSVYPMGSNGMSVVFLNQTTMVFGDKAAVKAALDARDGLAPNFLSNSEMISDMASVDQKAVWSLLDAKGTQTMLKSVMGDAAQLADYDTVRNRMLSSRYTMDFSNGVKFDMAVVMSDTLTAATAATLMKGVSLMRKSSGSPLEKSALDETTIDSNAGTLTVDYSSSDSQFASLLTSPLFQSVVR
;
A
#
# COMPACT_ATOMS: atom_id res chain seq x y z
N MET A 1 -21.62 -9.46 -0.23
CA MET A 1 -20.16 -9.60 -0.14
C MET A 1 -19.58 -8.21 -0.12
N ALA A 2 -18.89 -7.81 0.94
CA ALA A 2 -18.39 -6.45 1.08
C ALA A 2 -17.36 -6.15 -0.02
N LEU A 3 -17.33 -4.91 -0.50
CA LEU A 3 -16.42 -4.45 -1.56
C LEU A 3 -14.95 -4.78 -1.26
N LYS A 4 -14.55 -4.66 0.02
CA LYS A 4 -13.22 -5.00 0.53
C LYS A 4 -12.78 -6.45 0.24
N ASP A 5 -13.70 -7.41 0.20
CA ASP A 5 -13.38 -8.83 -0.02
C ASP A 5 -12.91 -9.12 -1.46
N ARG A 6 -13.19 -8.19 -2.38
CA ARG A 6 -12.83 -8.31 -3.79
C ARG A 6 -11.56 -7.54 -4.15
N VAL A 7 -11.14 -6.58 -3.33
CA VAL A 7 -10.12 -5.58 -3.66
C VAL A 7 -8.79 -5.83 -2.93
N LEU A 8 -8.80 -6.54 -1.79
CA LEU A 8 -7.58 -6.75 -1.01
C LEU A 8 -6.63 -7.76 -1.69
N PRO A 9 -5.33 -7.44 -1.84
CA PRO A 9 -4.30 -8.39 -2.23
C PRO A 9 -4.29 -9.64 -1.35
N PRO A 10 -3.83 -10.80 -1.85
CA PRO A 10 -3.82 -12.06 -1.09
C PRO A 10 -3.10 -11.96 0.26
N GLU A 11 -2.01 -11.18 0.33
CA GLU A 11 -1.23 -10.94 1.55
C GLU A 11 -2.05 -10.19 2.59
N LEU A 12 -2.79 -9.17 2.19
CA LEU A 12 -3.65 -8.40 3.08
C LEU A 12 -4.91 -9.19 3.48
N LYS A 13 -5.43 -10.06 2.60
CA LYS A 13 -6.52 -10.99 2.97
C LYS A 13 -6.09 -11.99 4.05
N ARG A 14 -4.87 -12.53 3.94
CA ARG A 14 -4.31 -13.41 4.98
C ARG A 14 -4.17 -12.69 6.31
N LEU A 15 -3.70 -11.45 6.26
CA LEU A 15 -3.56 -10.60 7.43
C LEU A 15 -4.92 -10.28 8.06
N GLU A 16 -5.89 -9.84 7.27
CA GLU A 16 -7.26 -9.59 7.74
C GLU A 16 -7.87 -10.83 8.40
N THR A 17 -7.71 -12.00 7.76
CA THR A 17 -8.19 -13.27 8.31
C THR A 17 -7.53 -13.59 9.65
N ALA A 18 -6.20 -13.42 9.76
CA ALA A 18 -5.48 -13.68 11.00
C ALA A 18 -5.92 -12.72 12.12
N LEU A 19 -6.13 -11.45 11.82
CA LEU A 19 -6.64 -10.46 12.78
C LEU A 19 -8.03 -10.83 13.28
N LYS A 20 -8.96 -11.11 12.38
CA LYS A 20 -10.35 -11.49 12.73
C LYS A 20 -10.42 -12.77 13.57
N THR A 21 -9.67 -13.81 13.19
CA THR A 21 -9.65 -15.08 13.94
C THR A 21 -9.01 -14.96 15.31
N SER A 22 -8.20 -13.92 15.52
CA SER A 22 -7.57 -13.61 16.81
C SER A 22 -8.42 -12.69 17.69
N GLY A 23 -9.66 -12.39 17.30
CA GLY A 23 -10.57 -11.52 18.05
C GLY A 23 -10.27 -10.02 17.94
N LEU A 24 -9.37 -9.65 17.02
CA LEU A 24 -9.00 -8.26 16.75
C LEU A 24 -9.96 -7.66 15.73
N LYS A 25 -10.57 -6.54 16.08
CA LYS A 25 -11.51 -5.79 15.24
C LYS A 25 -10.86 -4.50 14.74
N VAL A 26 -9.80 -4.64 13.97
CA VAL A 26 -9.01 -3.49 13.50
C VAL A 26 -9.85 -2.51 12.69
N ASP A 27 -10.84 -2.99 11.96
CA ASP A 27 -11.80 -2.18 11.21
C ASP A 27 -12.80 -1.40 12.07
N GLN A 28 -12.85 -1.65 13.39
CA GLN A 28 -13.72 -0.96 14.34
C GLN A 28 -12.95 -0.18 15.41
N ASP A 29 -11.81 -0.72 15.84
CA ASP A 29 -11.07 -0.25 17.00
C ASP A 29 -9.84 0.62 16.61
N ALA A 30 -9.46 0.64 15.31
CA ALA A 30 -8.34 1.45 14.84
C ALA A 30 -8.81 2.77 14.22
N ASP A 31 -8.22 3.87 14.68
CA ASP A 31 -8.39 5.21 14.12
C ASP A 31 -7.42 5.44 12.95
N VAL A 32 -6.21 4.87 13.05
CA VAL A 32 -5.16 4.97 12.03
C VAL A 32 -4.57 3.59 11.75
N LEU A 33 -4.36 3.31 10.48
CA LEU A 33 -3.75 2.09 10.01
C LEU A 33 -2.63 2.41 9.01
N ALA A 34 -1.43 1.97 9.32
CA ALA A 34 -0.26 2.15 8.46
C ALA A 34 0.36 0.79 8.10
N PHE A 35 0.89 0.69 6.89
CA PHE A 35 1.61 -0.48 6.42
C PHE A 35 2.99 -0.07 5.90
N ALA A 36 3.99 -0.86 6.24
CA ALA A 36 5.32 -0.77 5.61
C ALA A 36 5.61 -2.08 4.86
N ALA A 37 6.00 -1.94 3.60
CA ALA A 37 6.44 -3.04 2.75
C ALA A 37 7.95 -2.89 2.49
N PHE A 38 8.71 -3.95 2.65
CA PHE A 38 10.15 -3.95 2.45
C PHE A 38 10.65 -5.30 1.93
N ALA A 39 11.81 -5.29 1.26
CA ALA A 39 12.38 -6.51 0.71
C ALA A 39 12.76 -7.49 1.82
N ASP A 40 12.41 -8.77 1.63
CA ASP A 40 12.94 -9.83 2.49
C ASP A 40 14.46 -9.89 2.37
N PRO A 41 15.22 -9.88 3.50
CA PRO A 41 16.67 -10.02 3.47
C PRO A 41 17.17 -11.28 2.76
N SER A 42 16.36 -12.33 2.67
CA SER A 42 16.68 -13.54 1.90
C SER A 42 16.54 -13.37 0.38
N GLY A 43 16.09 -12.21 -0.10
CA GLY A 43 15.82 -11.94 -1.50
C GLY A 43 14.55 -12.60 -2.06
N LYS A 44 13.77 -13.29 -1.23
CA LYS A 44 12.58 -14.03 -1.63
C LYS A 44 11.30 -13.26 -1.28
N GLY A 45 11.00 -12.20 -2.06
CA GLY A 45 9.73 -11.49 -1.97
C GLY A 45 9.74 -10.25 -1.08
N THR A 46 8.54 -9.81 -0.70
CA THR A 46 8.27 -8.61 0.09
C THR A 46 7.66 -9.02 1.43
N ARG A 47 8.09 -8.38 2.50
CA ARG A 47 7.47 -8.48 3.82
C ARG A 47 6.59 -7.27 4.05
N ILE A 48 5.48 -7.48 4.73
CA ILE A 48 4.55 -6.43 5.12
C ILE A 48 4.38 -6.45 6.63
N VAL A 49 4.51 -5.30 7.25
CA VAL A 49 4.17 -5.06 8.65
C VAL A 49 3.08 -4.00 8.71
N GLY A 50 2.07 -4.23 9.54
CA GLY A 50 1.03 -3.28 9.85
C GLY A 50 1.22 -2.67 11.23
N ILE A 51 0.87 -1.40 11.37
CA ILE A 51 0.78 -0.68 12.63
C ILE A 51 -0.63 -0.12 12.71
N ALA A 52 -1.32 -0.37 13.80
CA ALA A 52 -2.63 0.24 14.06
C ALA A 52 -2.56 1.07 15.35
N GLN A 53 -3.15 2.25 15.28
CA GLN A 53 -3.41 3.11 16.44
C GLN A 53 -4.92 3.27 16.60
N GLY A 54 -5.38 3.20 17.85
CA GLY A 54 -6.79 3.29 18.17
C GLY A 54 -7.06 2.92 19.63
N GLN A 55 -8.27 2.45 19.92
CA GLN A 55 -8.67 2.07 21.28
C GLN A 55 -8.93 0.57 21.36
N PHE A 56 -7.88 -0.20 21.61
CA PHE A 56 -7.97 -1.65 21.64
C PHE A 56 -8.38 -2.16 23.03
N GLN A 57 -9.34 -3.09 23.06
CA GLN A 57 -9.73 -3.83 24.27
C GLN A 57 -8.64 -4.84 24.66
N THR A 58 -7.43 -4.37 24.94
CA THR A 58 -6.23 -5.18 25.10
C THR A 58 -6.42 -6.31 26.13
N ASN A 59 -7.08 -6.02 27.27
CA ASN A 59 -7.34 -7.02 28.29
C ASN A 59 -8.26 -8.14 27.78
N ALA A 60 -9.30 -7.81 27.02
CA ALA A 60 -10.21 -8.80 26.44
C ALA A 60 -9.51 -9.66 25.37
N ILE A 61 -8.66 -9.03 24.57
CA ILE A 61 -7.86 -9.73 23.54
C ILE A 61 -6.85 -10.68 24.18
N LEU A 62 -6.15 -10.26 25.24
CA LEU A 62 -5.21 -11.10 25.97
C LEU A 62 -5.93 -12.26 26.69
N ALA A 63 -7.14 -12.03 27.26
CA ALA A 63 -7.97 -13.07 27.81
C ALA A 63 -8.43 -14.09 26.74
N HIS A 64 -8.74 -13.63 25.53
CA HIS A 64 -9.04 -14.50 24.40
C HIS A 64 -7.84 -15.38 24.03
N PHE A 65 -6.64 -14.82 23.89
CA PHE A 65 -5.41 -15.59 23.65
C PHE A 65 -5.14 -16.62 24.76
N ALA A 66 -5.37 -16.26 26.02
CA ALA A 66 -5.21 -17.19 27.14
C ALA A 66 -6.22 -18.35 27.06
N LYS A 67 -7.49 -18.07 26.72
CA LYS A 67 -8.53 -19.08 26.52
C LYS A 67 -8.18 -20.05 25.38
N GLU A 68 -7.65 -19.53 24.28
CA GLU A 68 -7.18 -20.33 23.14
C GLU A 68 -5.82 -21.01 23.40
N LYS A 69 -5.27 -20.89 24.62
CA LYS A 69 -3.95 -21.42 25.01
C LYS A 69 -2.80 -20.93 24.10
N THR A 70 -2.95 -19.76 23.50
CA THR A 70 -1.92 -19.13 22.68
C THR A 70 -0.78 -18.66 23.57
N LYS A 71 0.41 -19.26 23.42
CA LYS A 71 1.59 -18.91 24.21
C LYS A 71 2.35 -17.79 23.51
N PRO A 72 2.56 -16.62 24.15
CA PRO A 72 3.42 -15.59 23.61
C PRO A 72 4.88 -16.05 23.65
N TYR A 73 5.68 -15.47 22.77
CA TYR A 73 7.14 -15.52 22.84
C TYR A 73 7.71 -14.11 23.06
N LEU A 74 8.88 -14.05 23.69
CA LEU A 74 9.54 -12.77 23.96
C LEU A 74 10.35 -12.31 22.76
N LEU A 75 10.18 -11.05 22.37
CA LEU A 75 10.95 -10.42 21.32
C LEU A 75 11.17 -8.93 21.66
N ARG A 76 12.45 -8.50 21.79
CA ARG A 76 12.78 -7.12 22.18
C ARG A 76 12.00 -6.64 23.41
N ASN A 77 11.95 -7.47 24.43
CA ASN A 77 11.22 -7.25 25.70
C ASN A 77 9.68 -7.05 25.54
N ASN A 78 9.13 -7.47 24.39
CA ASN A 78 7.69 -7.44 24.17
C ASN A 78 7.15 -8.87 24.07
N SER A 79 5.95 -9.09 24.63
CA SER A 79 5.19 -10.33 24.43
C SER A 79 4.53 -10.32 23.07
N VAL A 80 4.95 -11.20 22.18
CA VAL A 80 4.42 -11.35 20.82
C VAL A 80 3.54 -12.56 20.75
N TYR A 81 2.30 -12.39 20.31
CA TYR A 81 1.27 -13.42 20.25
C TYR A 81 1.12 -13.95 18.83
N PRO A 82 1.32 -15.24 18.58
CA PRO A 82 0.98 -15.85 17.28
C PRO A 82 -0.51 -15.72 16.98
N MET A 83 -0.85 -15.44 15.72
CA MET A 83 -2.22 -15.33 15.23
C MET A 83 -2.51 -16.45 14.22
N GLY A 84 -3.35 -17.40 14.59
CA GLY A 84 -3.71 -18.53 13.72
C GLY A 84 -2.51 -19.40 13.32
N SER A 85 -2.69 -20.16 12.23
CA SER A 85 -1.67 -21.11 11.72
C SER A 85 -0.73 -20.51 10.66
N ASN A 86 -0.94 -19.26 10.25
CA ASN A 86 -0.31 -18.65 9.05
C ASN A 86 1.03 -17.95 9.33
N GLY A 87 1.63 -18.13 10.51
CA GLY A 87 2.89 -17.51 10.89
C GLY A 87 2.78 -16.02 11.19
N MET A 88 1.56 -15.46 11.23
CA MET A 88 1.29 -14.08 11.61
C MET A 88 1.38 -13.91 13.13
N SER A 89 1.73 -12.72 13.56
CA SER A 89 1.89 -12.38 14.97
C SER A 89 1.43 -10.95 15.24
N VAL A 90 1.05 -10.67 16.48
CA VAL A 90 0.72 -9.33 16.97
C VAL A 90 1.48 -9.03 18.26
N VAL A 91 1.86 -7.79 18.42
CA VAL A 91 2.43 -7.24 19.65
C VAL A 91 1.73 -5.93 19.99
N PHE A 92 1.32 -5.79 21.25
CA PHE A 92 0.80 -4.53 21.79
C PHE A 92 1.96 -3.74 22.38
N LEU A 93 2.27 -2.59 21.80
CA LEU A 93 3.32 -1.70 22.31
C LEU A 93 2.80 -0.94 23.54
N ASN A 94 1.51 -0.63 23.53
CA ASN A 94 0.75 -0.03 24.61
C ASN A 94 -0.77 -0.28 24.38
N GLN A 95 -1.65 0.40 25.13
CA GLN A 95 -3.10 0.23 25.00
C GLN A 95 -3.70 0.79 23.69
N THR A 96 -2.97 1.67 23.02
CA THR A 96 -3.45 2.35 21.81
C THR A 96 -2.66 2.00 20.56
N THR A 97 -1.59 1.19 20.66
CA THR A 97 -0.73 0.90 19.51
C THR A 97 -0.40 -0.59 19.44
N MET A 98 -0.68 -1.19 18.33
CA MET A 98 -0.24 -2.56 18.03
C MET A 98 0.52 -2.65 16.71
N VAL A 99 1.43 -3.62 16.64
CA VAL A 99 2.18 -4.00 15.44
C VAL A 99 1.84 -5.43 15.09
N PHE A 100 1.59 -5.72 13.82
CA PHE A 100 1.21 -7.05 13.36
C PHE A 100 1.80 -7.36 11.98
N GLY A 101 2.02 -8.64 11.73
CA GLY A 101 2.66 -9.12 10.51
C GLY A 101 3.22 -10.52 10.70
N ASP A 102 3.99 -11.02 9.73
CA ASP A 102 4.77 -12.23 9.98
C ASP A 102 5.85 -11.98 11.07
N LYS A 103 6.33 -13.06 11.68
CA LYS A 103 7.30 -12.98 12.79
C LYS A 103 8.54 -12.14 12.44
N ALA A 104 9.03 -12.22 11.20
CA ALA A 104 10.24 -11.51 10.82
C ALA A 104 9.94 -10.03 10.50
N ALA A 105 8.75 -9.73 9.96
CA ALA A 105 8.30 -8.36 9.75
C ALA A 105 8.07 -7.64 11.09
N VAL A 106 7.41 -8.29 12.07
CA VAL A 106 7.27 -7.75 13.43
C VAL A 106 8.64 -7.53 14.07
N LYS A 107 9.58 -8.49 13.89
CA LYS A 107 10.95 -8.30 14.39
C LYS A 107 11.62 -7.07 13.78
N ALA A 108 11.53 -6.90 12.47
CA ALA A 108 12.15 -5.76 11.77
C ALA A 108 11.55 -4.42 12.25
N ALA A 109 10.23 -4.36 12.48
CA ALA A 109 9.58 -3.17 13.03
C ALA A 109 10.06 -2.83 14.44
N LEU A 110 10.20 -3.84 15.32
CA LEU A 110 10.72 -3.64 16.66
C LEU A 110 12.22 -3.26 16.64
N ASP A 111 13.01 -3.85 15.75
CA ASP A 111 14.43 -3.49 15.56
C ASP A 111 14.55 -2.01 15.09
N ALA A 112 13.70 -1.58 14.16
CA ALA A 112 13.67 -0.18 13.69
C ALA A 112 13.24 0.79 14.80
N ARG A 113 12.22 0.43 15.60
CA ARG A 113 11.79 1.22 16.77
C ARG A 113 12.93 1.39 17.79
N ASP A 114 13.66 0.33 18.04
CA ASP A 114 14.73 0.30 19.07
C ASP A 114 16.07 0.83 18.54
N GLY A 115 16.12 1.36 17.30
CA GLY A 115 17.34 1.91 16.68
C GLY A 115 18.38 0.85 16.27
N LEU A 116 17.98 -0.41 16.19
CA LEU A 116 18.84 -1.54 15.79
C LEU A 116 18.86 -1.78 14.28
N ALA A 117 17.98 -1.08 13.54
CA ALA A 117 17.91 -1.05 12.09
C ALA A 117 17.49 0.34 11.61
N PRO A 118 17.85 0.73 10.38
CA PRO A 118 17.34 1.96 9.78
C PRO A 118 15.79 1.99 9.83
N ASN A 119 15.24 3.15 10.10
CA ASN A 119 13.81 3.39 10.13
C ASN A 119 13.40 4.46 9.12
N PHE A 120 12.10 4.70 8.99
CA PHE A 120 11.56 5.69 8.06
C PHE A 120 12.14 7.10 8.29
N LEU A 121 12.40 7.48 9.55
CA LEU A 121 12.94 8.81 9.89
C LEU A 121 14.38 9.02 9.40
N SER A 122 15.10 7.96 9.05
CA SER A 122 16.43 8.06 8.45
C SER A 122 16.42 8.34 6.93
N ASN A 123 15.23 8.31 6.30
CA ASN A 123 15.05 8.61 4.88
C ASN A 123 14.50 10.03 4.71
N SER A 124 15.40 11.01 4.56
CA SER A 124 15.03 12.43 4.47
C SER A 124 14.14 12.76 3.26
N GLU A 125 14.30 12.06 2.14
CA GLU A 125 13.48 12.26 0.93
C GLU A 125 12.04 11.81 1.20
N MET A 126 11.83 10.61 1.74
CA MET A 126 10.49 10.12 2.07
C MET A 126 9.82 10.97 3.16
N ILE A 127 10.57 11.48 4.12
CA ILE A 127 10.04 12.42 5.14
C ILE A 127 9.57 13.73 4.48
N SER A 128 10.36 14.26 3.55
CA SER A 128 9.96 15.46 2.80
C SER A 128 8.70 15.22 1.97
N ASP A 129 8.63 14.09 1.28
CA ASP A 129 7.46 13.69 0.50
C ASP A 129 6.22 13.47 1.39
N MET A 130 6.39 12.92 2.60
CA MET A 130 5.31 12.69 3.56
C MET A 130 4.56 13.98 3.91
N ALA A 131 5.28 15.08 4.12
CA ALA A 131 4.67 16.37 4.45
C ALA A 131 3.68 16.87 3.38
N SER A 132 3.78 16.39 2.15
CA SER A 132 2.86 16.73 1.06
C SER A 132 1.58 15.89 1.02
N VAL A 133 1.53 14.75 1.73
CA VAL A 133 0.46 13.76 1.63
C VAL A 133 -0.21 13.38 2.94
N ASP A 134 0.42 13.62 4.10
CA ASP A 134 0.01 13.15 5.43
C ASP A 134 -1.34 13.71 5.92
N GLN A 135 -1.85 14.78 5.28
CA GLN A 135 -3.17 15.35 5.55
C GLN A 135 -4.30 14.66 4.76
N LYS A 136 -3.96 13.69 3.89
CA LYS A 136 -4.96 12.97 3.10
C LYS A 136 -5.48 11.74 3.83
N ALA A 137 -6.73 11.37 3.57
CA ALA A 137 -7.37 10.21 4.21
C ALA A 137 -6.64 8.90 3.91
N VAL A 138 -6.15 8.74 2.69
CA VAL A 138 -5.30 7.61 2.28
C VAL A 138 -4.12 8.17 1.50
N TRP A 139 -2.94 7.71 1.85
CA TRP A 139 -1.72 8.06 1.14
C TRP A 139 -0.68 6.92 1.17
N SER A 140 0.23 6.97 0.23
CA SER A 140 1.36 6.04 0.15
C SER A 140 2.59 6.74 -0.40
N LEU A 141 3.75 6.32 0.09
CA LEU A 141 5.06 6.73 -0.40
C LEU A 141 5.84 5.48 -0.80
N LEU A 142 6.48 5.52 -1.94
CA LEU A 142 7.34 4.45 -2.44
C LEU A 142 8.72 5.00 -2.80
N ASP A 143 9.76 4.28 -2.40
CA ASP A 143 11.11 4.51 -2.89
C ASP A 143 11.25 4.10 -4.37
N ALA A 144 12.42 4.24 -4.95
CA ALA A 144 12.71 3.88 -6.34
C ALA A 144 12.28 2.44 -6.67
N LYS A 145 12.61 1.48 -5.78
CA LYS A 145 12.30 0.06 -5.99
C LYS A 145 10.80 -0.23 -5.87
N GLY A 146 10.14 0.36 -4.89
CA GLY A 146 8.69 0.27 -4.72
C GLY A 146 7.95 0.86 -5.92
N THR A 147 8.37 2.04 -6.37
CA THR A 147 7.84 2.73 -7.56
C THR A 147 7.97 1.88 -8.82
N GLN A 148 9.16 1.33 -9.09
CA GLN A 148 9.41 0.46 -10.24
C GLN A 148 8.55 -0.81 -10.21
N THR A 149 8.41 -1.41 -9.05
CA THR A 149 7.60 -2.63 -8.86
C THR A 149 6.12 -2.34 -9.12
N MET A 150 5.61 -1.26 -8.56
CA MET A 150 4.22 -0.84 -8.72
C MET A 150 3.91 -0.49 -10.18
N LEU A 151 4.74 0.35 -10.83
CA LEU A 151 4.50 0.75 -12.21
C LEU A 151 4.54 -0.46 -13.16
N LYS A 152 5.42 -1.43 -12.94
CA LYS A 152 5.45 -2.68 -13.70
C LYS A 152 4.11 -3.42 -13.59
N SER A 153 3.53 -3.47 -12.39
CA SER A 153 2.22 -4.10 -12.16
C SER A 153 1.10 -3.35 -12.90
N VAL A 154 1.09 -2.02 -12.84
CA VAL A 154 0.08 -1.17 -13.52
C VAL A 154 0.20 -1.24 -15.04
N MET A 155 1.42 -1.22 -15.56
CA MET A 155 1.67 -1.27 -17.00
C MET A 155 1.34 -2.65 -17.62
N GLY A 156 1.47 -3.73 -16.86
CA GLY A 156 1.22 -5.09 -17.37
C GLY A 156 2.01 -5.37 -18.64
N ASP A 157 1.34 -5.87 -19.70
CA ASP A 157 1.97 -6.16 -20.98
C ASP A 157 2.56 -4.92 -21.69
N ALA A 158 2.07 -3.73 -21.37
CA ALA A 158 2.61 -2.48 -21.88
C ALA A 158 4.04 -2.19 -21.38
N ALA A 159 4.48 -2.86 -20.31
CA ALA A 159 5.88 -2.84 -19.87
C ALA A 159 6.86 -3.49 -20.89
N GLN A 160 6.36 -4.10 -21.95
CA GLN A 160 7.16 -4.62 -23.07
C GLN A 160 7.39 -3.57 -24.18
N LEU A 161 6.77 -2.38 -24.06
CA LEU A 161 6.98 -1.31 -25.02
C LEU A 161 8.44 -0.81 -24.98
N ALA A 162 8.93 -0.39 -26.13
CA ALA A 162 10.24 0.22 -26.23
C ALA A 162 10.38 1.39 -25.22
N ASP A 163 11.56 1.54 -24.66
CA ASP A 163 11.92 2.58 -23.67
C ASP A 163 11.38 2.40 -22.23
N TYR A 164 10.51 1.42 -21.95
CA TYR A 164 10.03 1.21 -20.59
C TYR A 164 11.17 0.97 -19.58
N ASP A 165 12.14 0.12 -19.92
CA ASP A 165 13.28 -0.16 -19.04
C ASP A 165 14.14 1.09 -18.79
N THR A 166 14.29 1.96 -19.79
CA THR A 166 14.98 3.24 -19.65
C THR A 166 14.23 4.15 -18.65
N VAL A 167 12.92 4.27 -18.79
CA VAL A 167 12.07 5.05 -17.89
C VAL A 167 12.11 4.48 -16.49
N ARG A 168 11.92 3.15 -16.34
CA ARG A 168 11.90 2.45 -15.05
C ARG A 168 13.16 2.70 -14.23
N ASN A 169 14.33 2.60 -14.85
CA ASN A 169 15.62 2.72 -14.15
C ASN A 169 15.92 4.17 -13.71
N ARG A 170 15.13 5.14 -14.16
CA ARG A 170 15.25 6.56 -13.81
C ARG A 170 14.16 7.05 -12.84
N MET A 171 13.31 6.15 -12.32
CA MET A 171 12.36 6.46 -11.26
C MET A 171 13.06 6.58 -9.93
N LEU A 172 12.81 7.65 -9.19
CA LEU A 172 13.41 7.93 -7.88
C LEU A 172 12.47 7.63 -6.74
N SER A 173 11.23 8.10 -6.83
CA SER A 173 10.19 7.91 -5.81
C SER A 173 8.81 8.08 -6.42
N SER A 174 7.78 7.69 -5.67
CA SER A 174 6.40 8.05 -6.00
C SER A 174 5.56 8.25 -4.76
N ARG A 175 4.52 9.06 -4.91
CA ARG A 175 3.50 9.28 -3.89
C ARG A 175 2.11 9.16 -4.49
N TYR A 176 1.19 8.69 -3.65
CA TYR A 176 -0.22 8.50 -4.00
C TYR A 176 -1.08 9.09 -2.91
N THR A 177 -2.17 9.71 -3.31
CA THR A 177 -3.21 10.14 -2.36
C THR A 177 -4.58 9.74 -2.85
N MET A 178 -5.50 9.49 -1.91
CA MET A 178 -6.93 9.41 -2.19
C MET A 178 -7.68 10.29 -1.21
N ASP A 179 -8.66 11.00 -1.74
CA ASP A 179 -9.55 11.88 -1.00
C ASP A 179 -11.00 11.50 -1.32
N PHE A 180 -11.84 11.41 -0.29
CA PHE A 180 -13.23 10.98 -0.38
C PHE A 180 -14.22 12.08 0.04
N SER A 181 -13.77 13.32 0.20
CA SER A 181 -14.58 14.42 0.73
C SER A 181 -15.67 14.89 -0.26
N ASN A 182 -15.47 14.70 -1.55
CA ASN A 182 -16.43 15.08 -2.60
C ASN A 182 -16.24 14.17 -3.82
N GLY A 183 -16.81 12.97 -3.74
CA GLY A 183 -16.49 11.89 -4.67
C GLY A 183 -15.12 11.29 -4.34
N VAL A 184 -14.52 10.62 -5.30
CA VAL A 184 -13.19 10.02 -5.16
C VAL A 184 -12.20 10.78 -6.04
N LYS A 185 -11.13 11.28 -5.42
CA LYS A 185 -9.98 11.86 -6.11
C LYS A 185 -8.77 11.01 -5.84
N PHE A 186 -8.04 10.65 -6.87
CA PHE A 186 -6.79 9.92 -6.79
C PHE A 186 -5.72 10.75 -7.49
N ASP A 187 -4.65 11.03 -6.78
CA ASP A 187 -3.49 11.75 -7.31
C ASP A 187 -2.25 10.86 -7.17
N MET A 188 -1.49 10.73 -8.23
CA MET A 188 -0.20 10.04 -8.26
C MET A 188 0.85 10.99 -8.80
N ALA A 189 2.00 11.04 -8.13
CA ALA A 189 3.19 11.72 -8.64
C ALA A 189 4.38 10.77 -8.60
N VAL A 190 5.10 10.66 -9.71
CA VAL A 190 6.32 9.86 -9.85
C VAL A 190 7.48 10.79 -10.17
N VAL A 191 8.46 10.84 -9.27
CA VAL A 191 9.66 11.65 -9.45
C VAL A 191 10.66 10.86 -10.31
N MET A 192 11.15 11.51 -11.37
CA MET A 192 12.14 10.97 -12.30
C MET A 192 13.47 11.69 -12.14
N SER A 193 14.55 11.10 -12.61
CA SER A 193 15.89 11.70 -12.58
C SER A 193 16.03 12.98 -13.44
N ASP A 194 15.15 13.16 -14.42
CA ASP A 194 15.18 14.30 -15.35
C ASP A 194 13.84 14.55 -16.05
N THR A 195 13.69 15.75 -16.60
CA THR A 195 12.47 16.22 -17.26
C THR A 195 12.13 15.42 -18.51
N LEU A 196 13.13 15.01 -19.30
CA LEU A 196 12.91 14.25 -20.53
C LEU A 196 12.34 12.87 -20.22
N THR A 197 12.87 12.21 -19.18
CA THR A 197 12.35 10.92 -18.73
C THR A 197 10.91 11.04 -18.24
N ALA A 198 10.55 12.08 -17.50
CA ALA A 198 9.18 12.32 -17.07
C ALA A 198 8.22 12.52 -18.25
N ALA A 199 8.62 13.30 -19.25
CA ALA A 199 7.85 13.51 -20.48
C ALA A 199 7.68 12.21 -21.29
N THR A 200 8.73 11.40 -21.39
CA THR A 200 8.67 10.08 -22.04
C THR A 200 7.71 9.15 -21.31
N ALA A 201 7.77 9.10 -19.98
CA ALA A 201 6.85 8.32 -19.15
C ALA A 201 5.39 8.75 -19.34
N ALA A 202 5.11 10.06 -19.34
CA ALA A 202 3.78 10.60 -19.60
C ALA A 202 3.28 10.20 -21.00
N THR A 203 4.11 10.27 -22.00
CA THR A 203 3.78 9.87 -23.39
C THR A 203 3.44 8.38 -23.46
N LEU A 204 4.26 7.52 -22.84
CA LEU A 204 3.99 6.07 -22.78
C LEU A 204 2.67 5.78 -22.08
N MET A 205 2.41 6.41 -20.92
CA MET A 205 1.16 6.21 -20.20
C MET A 205 -0.07 6.72 -20.97
N LYS A 206 0.04 7.86 -21.67
CA LYS A 206 -1.02 8.34 -22.58
C LYS A 206 -1.28 7.33 -23.71
N GLY A 207 -0.22 6.76 -24.29
CA GLY A 207 -0.33 5.72 -25.31
C GLY A 207 -1.07 4.48 -24.80
N VAL A 208 -0.70 3.98 -23.62
CA VAL A 208 -1.37 2.85 -22.97
C VAL A 208 -2.84 3.18 -22.68
N SER A 209 -3.13 4.38 -22.17
CA SER A 209 -4.50 4.83 -21.92
C SER A 209 -5.34 4.80 -23.21
N LEU A 210 -4.81 5.29 -24.33
CA LEU A 210 -5.47 5.26 -25.64
C LEU A 210 -5.73 3.83 -26.13
N MET A 211 -4.76 2.94 -26.00
CA MET A 211 -4.93 1.52 -26.35
C MET A 211 -6.05 0.87 -25.52
N ARG A 212 -6.06 1.11 -24.21
CA ARG A 212 -7.11 0.59 -23.33
C ARG A 212 -8.48 1.20 -23.61
N LYS A 213 -8.55 2.48 -23.97
CA LYS A 213 -9.80 3.10 -24.43
C LYS A 213 -10.38 2.42 -25.67
N SER A 214 -9.54 1.96 -26.60
CA SER A 214 -10.02 1.29 -27.81
C SER A 214 -10.69 -0.06 -27.53
N SER A 215 -10.19 -0.82 -26.56
CA SER A 215 -10.63 -2.19 -26.23
C SER A 215 -11.45 -2.32 -24.94
N GLY A 216 -11.49 -1.26 -24.11
CA GLY A 216 -12.12 -1.29 -22.80
C GLY A 216 -13.66 -1.24 -22.83
N SER A 217 -14.26 -1.64 -21.71
CA SER A 217 -15.69 -1.47 -21.45
C SER A 217 -16.09 0.01 -21.38
N PRO A 218 -17.37 0.36 -21.52
CA PRO A 218 -17.82 1.76 -21.38
C PRO A 218 -17.40 2.40 -20.05
N LEU A 219 -17.41 1.63 -18.95
CA LEU A 219 -16.98 2.08 -17.63
C LEU A 219 -15.46 2.40 -17.59
N GLU A 220 -14.64 1.55 -18.18
CA GLU A 220 -13.19 1.76 -18.27
C GLU A 220 -12.86 2.97 -19.16
N LYS A 221 -13.59 3.14 -20.27
CA LYS A 221 -13.45 4.31 -21.13
C LYS A 221 -13.78 5.60 -20.38
N SER A 222 -14.90 5.63 -19.66
CA SER A 222 -15.28 6.77 -18.82
C SER A 222 -14.21 7.07 -17.76
N ALA A 223 -13.69 6.07 -17.07
CA ALA A 223 -12.63 6.27 -16.08
C ALA A 223 -11.33 6.83 -16.70
N LEU A 224 -10.97 6.35 -17.89
CA LEU A 224 -9.79 6.87 -18.61
C LEU A 224 -10.02 8.27 -19.18
N ASP A 225 -11.27 8.67 -19.49
CA ASP A 225 -11.63 10.02 -19.89
C ASP A 225 -11.52 11.02 -18.72
N GLU A 226 -11.81 10.57 -17.51
CA GLU A 226 -11.67 11.32 -16.25
C GLU A 226 -10.22 11.32 -15.70
N THR A 227 -9.29 10.69 -16.42
CA THR A 227 -7.89 10.60 -16.02
C THR A 227 -7.03 11.60 -16.80
N THR A 228 -6.33 12.47 -16.10
CA THR A 228 -5.34 13.37 -16.65
C THR A 228 -3.94 12.80 -16.39
N ILE A 229 -3.11 12.74 -17.43
CA ILE A 229 -1.70 12.33 -17.34
C ILE A 229 -0.86 13.49 -17.84
N ASP A 230 0.09 13.97 -17.04
CA ASP A 230 0.97 15.08 -17.45
C ASP A 230 2.38 14.91 -16.87
N SER A 231 3.28 15.81 -17.25
CA SER A 231 4.64 15.85 -16.71
C SER A 231 5.14 17.28 -16.57
N ASN A 232 5.74 17.60 -15.45
CA ASN A 232 6.34 18.89 -15.18
C ASN A 232 7.60 18.75 -14.31
N ALA A 233 8.66 19.45 -14.66
CA ALA A 233 9.90 19.57 -13.88
C ALA A 233 10.46 18.23 -13.37
N GLY A 234 10.42 17.16 -14.20
CA GLY A 234 10.92 15.84 -13.81
C GLY A 234 9.93 15.00 -13.04
N THR A 235 8.69 15.44 -12.89
CA THR A 235 7.61 14.67 -12.22
C THR A 235 6.52 14.30 -13.22
N LEU A 236 6.18 13.01 -13.29
CA LEU A 236 4.98 12.52 -13.96
C LEU A 236 3.83 12.61 -12.96
N THR A 237 2.69 13.15 -13.38
CA THR A 237 1.44 13.18 -12.60
C THR A 237 0.33 12.41 -13.29
N VAL A 238 -0.49 11.75 -12.49
CA VAL A 238 -1.73 11.11 -12.94
C VAL A 238 -2.81 11.47 -11.95
N ASP A 239 -3.82 12.18 -12.44
CA ASP A 239 -4.94 12.66 -11.64
C ASP A 239 -6.23 12.02 -12.15
N TYR A 240 -7.04 11.48 -11.24
CA TYR A 240 -8.34 10.90 -11.54
C TYR A 240 -9.37 11.41 -10.55
N SER A 241 -10.56 11.74 -11.05
CA SER A 241 -11.68 12.08 -10.18
C SER A 241 -13.00 11.50 -10.68
N SER A 242 -13.84 11.04 -9.77
CA SER A 242 -15.15 10.46 -10.10
C SER A 242 -16.15 10.62 -8.96
N SER A 243 -17.40 10.35 -9.24
CA SER A 243 -18.41 10.16 -8.20
C SER A 243 -18.19 8.85 -7.44
N ASP A 244 -18.71 8.75 -6.22
CA ASP A 244 -18.65 7.51 -5.41
C ASP A 244 -19.23 6.30 -6.15
N SER A 245 -20.33 6.48 -6.88
CA SER A 245 -20.98 5.40 -7.62
C SER A 245 -20.16 4.90 -8.82
N GLN A 246 -19.50 5.82 -9.53
CA GLN A 246 -18.61 5.46 -10.63
C GLN A 246 -17.38 4.71 -10.10
N PHE A 247 -16.77 5.21 -9.01
CA PHE A 247 -15.63 4.54 -8.39
C PHE A 247 -16.00 3.15 -7.85
N ALA A 248 -17.12 3.01 -7.14
CA ALA A 248 -17.61 1.71 -6.67
C ALA A 248 -17.79 0.71 -7.82
N SER A 249 -18.28 1.17 -8.96
CA SER A 249 -18.41 0.35 -10.16
C SER A 249 -17.07 -0.02 -10.77
N LEU A 250 -16.12 0.94 -10.79
CA LEU A 250 -14.75 0.70 -11.29
C LEU A 250 -14.00 -0.35 -10.47
N LEU A 251 -14.15 -0.35 -9.13
CA LEU A 251 -13.55 -1.35 -8.25
C LEU A 251 -13.99 -2.80 -8.55
N THR A 252 -15.13 -2.97 -9.19
CA THR A 252 -15.64 -4.29 -9.61
C THR A 252 -15.27 -4.65 -11.04
N SER A 253 -14.63 -3.74 -11.79
CA SER A 253 -14.25 -3.93 -13.18
C SER A 253 -13.05 -4.86 -13.35
N PRO A 254 -12.90 -5.52 -14.51
CA PRO A 254 -11.71 -6.30 -14.85
C PRO A 254 -10.43 -5.48 -14.81
N LEU A 255 -10.49 -4.18 -15.14
CA LEU A 255 -9.36 -3.26 -15.10
C LEU A 255 -8.76 -3.21 -13.68
N PHE A 256 -9.60 -2.95 -12.67
CA PHE A 256 -9.14 -2.87 -11.29
C PHE A 256 -8.63 -4.23 -10.78
N GLN A 257 -9.31 -5.31 -11.14
CA GLN A 257 -8.88 -6.66 -10.78
C GLN A 257 -7.51 -7.03 -11.37
N SER A 258 -7.13 -6.48 -12.53
CA SER A 258 -5.82 -6.69 -13.13
C SER A 258 -4.69 -5.93 -12.42
N VAL A 259 -5.01 -4.84 -11.72
CA VAL A 259 -4.03 -4.01 -10.97
C VAL A 259 -3.79 -4.56 -9.57
N VAL A 260 -4.77 -5.26 -8.99
CA VAL A 260 -4.74 -5.76 -7.59
C VAL A 260 -4.26 -7.22 -7.50
N ARG A 261 -4.03 -7.89 -8.63
CA ARG A 261 -3.43 -9.23 -8.71
C ARG A 261 -1.93 -9.16 -8.82
#